data_0bc0aeacd68c8f56df072521ac1c1433
#
_entry.id   0bc0aeacd68c8f56df072521ac1c1433
#
_cell.length_a   1.000
_cell.length_b   1.000
_cell.length_c   1.000
_cell.angle_alpha   90.00
_cell.angle_beta   90.00
_cell.angle_gamma   90.00
#
_symmetry.space_group_name_H-M   'P 1'
#
loop_
_entity.id
_entity.type
_entity.pdbx_description
1 polymer ?
#
loop_
_entity_poly.entity_id
_entity_poly.type
_entity_poly.pdbx_seq_one_letter_code
_entity_poly.pdbx_strand_id
1 'polypeptide(L)'
;MRTALTELVGCRYPIVQTGMGYVAGARLAAATSEAGGLGIIAAATMSVREMTEAISGVRERTDAPFGVNIRSDADDAAERVEVMIREGVRVASFALAPRRELIDRLKGAGVVTIPSVGARRHAEKVAAWGVDAVIVQGGEGGGHTGPVATTLLLPQVVDAVDIPVIAAGGFFDGRGLVAALAYGACGIAMGTRFLLTSDSSVPDEVKKVYLAAADTLVTTRVDGVPHRVLRTPFVESLERSRLLRAVVNGARFKRLSGLTWAQMIREGRRMRHGRELTWAQVLQAANTPVLLRAAMVEGRADLGVMASGQVVGVLDDLPSCRELIERVMSEAETVMERLRAP
;
A
#
# COMPACT_ATOMS: atom_id res chain seq x y z
N MET A 1 11.03 -17.45 -12.56
CA MET A 1 9.68 -18.05 -12.35
C MET A 1 8.70 -17.26 -13.23
N ARG A 2 8.00 -17.94 -14.15
CA ARG A 2 7.03 -17.32 -15.05
C ARG A 2 5.61 -17.48 -14.50
N THR A 3 4.85 -16.39 -14.38
CA THR A 3 3.49 -16.37 -13.87
C THR A 3 2.64 -15.37 -14.66
N ALA A 4 1.31 -15.39 -14.50
CA ALA A 4 0.43 -14.41 -15.14
C ALA A 4 0.80 -12.95 -14.81
N LEU A 5 1.29 -12.66 -13.59
CA LEU A 5 1.78 -11.34 -13.24
C LEU A 5 3.00 -10.94 -14.06
N THR A 6 4.01 -11.83 -14.17
CA THR A 6 5.25 -11.51 -14.91
C THR A 6 5.00 -11.33 -16.41
N GLU A 7 4.06 -12.07 -16.98
CA GLU A 7 3.64 -11.92 -18.37
C GLU A 7 2.86 -10.63 -18.62
N LEU A 8 1.94 -10.29 -17.71
CA LEU A 8 1.09 -9.12 -17.83
C LEU A 8 1.89 -7.81 -17.74
N VAL A 9 2.81 -7.75 -16.77
CA VAL A 9 3.55 -6.51 -16.45
C VAL A 9 4.89 -6.43 -17.19
N GLY A 10 5.55 -7.57 -17.42
CA GLY A 10 6.90 -7.64 -17.98
C GLY A 10 8.01 -7.59 -16.92
N CYS A 11 7.69 -7.78 -15.63
CA CYS A 11 8.70 -7.91 -14.58
C CYS A 11 9.31 -9.34 -14.55
N ARG A 12 10.52 -9.47 -13.99
CA ARG A 12 11.25 -10.76 -13.96
C ARG A 12 10.69 -11.71 -12.91
N TYR A 13 10.25 -11.19 -11.77
CA TYR A 13 9.82 -11.96 -10.61
C TYR A 13 8.40 -11.59 -10.18
N PRO A 14 7.60 -12.56 -9.67
CA PRO A 14 6.20 -12.32 -9.29
C PRO A 14 6.09 -11.65 -7.90
N ILE A 15 6.83 -10.57 -7.71
CA ILE A 15 6.95 -9.84 -6.46
C ILE A 15 6.62 -8.36 -6.70
N VAL A 16 5.68 -7.82 -5.92
CA VAL A 16 5.24 -6.43 -5.99
C VAL A 16 5.59 -5.70 -4.70
N GLN A 17 6.23 -4.55 -4.80
CA GLN A 17 6.28 -3.57 -3.72
C GLN A 17 5.05 -2.66 -3.85
N THR A 18 4.15 -2.71 -2.87
CA THR A 18 2.89 -1.96 -2.90
C THR A 18 3.10 -0.44 -2.76
N GLY A 19 2.14 0.33 -3.26
CA GLY A 19 2.08 1.76 -2.98
C GLY A 19 1.84 2.02 -1.48
N MET A 20 2.80 2.63 -0.81
CA MET A 20 2.74 3.01 0.61
C MET A 20 2.93 4.52 0.74
N GLY A 21 1.89 5.24 1.16
CA GLY A 21 1.94 6.69 1.32
C GLY A 21 3.14 7.13 2.19
N TYR A 22 3.85 8.16 1.76
CA TYR A 22 5.09 8.69 2.38
C TYR A 22 6.29 7.75 2.43
N VAL A 23 6.19 6.52 1.92
CA VAL A 23 7.26 5.49 1.92
C VAL A 23 7.70 5.16 0.50
N ALA A 24 6.74 4.82 -0.37
CA ALA A 24 7.01 4.33 -1.72
C ALA A 24 7.17 5.49 -2.72
N GLY A 25 8.31 6.16 -2.67
CA GLY A 25 8.73 7.16 -3.64
C GLY A 25 9.55 6.57 -4.79
N ALA A 26 10.15 7.44 -5.60
CA ALA A 26 10.92 7.07 -6.79
C ALA A 26 12.06 6.10 -6.48
N ARG A 27 12.82 6.32 -5.40
CA ARG A 27 13.97 5.50 -5.02
C ARG A 27 13.58 4.04 -4.76
N LEU A 28 12.56 3.82 -3.91
CA LEU A 28 12.12 2.48 -3.55
C LEU A 28 11.47 1.75 -4.74
N ALA A 29 10.63 2.45 -5.51
CA ALA A 29 10.00 1.88 -6.69
C ALA A 29 11.03 1.49 -7.74
N ALA A 30 12.01 2.36 -8.04
CA ALA A 30 13.08 2.07 -8.98
C ALA A 30 13.95 0.90 -8.53
N ALA A 31 14.39 0.88 -7.26
CA ALA A 31 15.21 -0.21 -6.73
C ALA A 31 14.50 -1.57 -6.80
N THR A 32 13.19 -1.59 -6.54
CA THR A 32 12.38 -2.81 -6.66
C THR A 32 12.26 -3.27 -8.12
N SER A 33 11.98 -2.35 -9.04
CA SER A 33 11.83 -2.66 -10.47
C SER A 33 13.16 -3.13 -11.07
N GLU A 34 14.26 -2.46 -10.76
CA GLU A 34 15.61 -2.82 -11.19
C GLU A 34 16.04 -4.21 -10.65
N ALA A 35 15.60 -4.57 -9.45
CA ALA A 35 15.81 -5.90 -8.88
C ALA A 35 14.94 -6.99 -9.53
N GLY A 36 14.05 -6.63 -10.46
CA GLY A 36 13.20 -7.53 -11.23
C GLY A 36 11.79 -7.75 -10.68
N GLY A 37 11.40 -7.04 -9.62
CA GLY A 37 10.01 -6.99 -9.14
C GLY A 37 9.18 -5.91 -9.84
N LEU A 38 8.02 -5.61 -9.33
CA LEU A 38 7.20 -4.46 -9.71
C LEU A 38 7.19 -3.43 -8.57
N GLY A 39 7.91 -2.32 -8.74
CA GLY A 39 7.86 -1.18 -7.83
C GLY A 39 6.67 -0.27 -8.13
N ILE A 40 5.95 0.18 -7.10
CA ILE A 40 4.77 1.05 -7.25
C ILE A 40 4.96 2.34 -6.45
N ILE A 41 4.99 3.49 -7.13
CA ILE A 41 4.99 4.82 -6.51
C ILE A 41 3.65 5.06 -5.80
N ALA A 42 3.67 5.56 -4.56
CA ALA A 42 2.46 5.92 -3.81
C ALA A 42 2.10 7.40 -4.01
N ALA A 43 1.44 7.73 -5.11
CA ALA A 43 1.11 9.10 -5.44
C ALA A 43 -0.10 9.67 -4.68
N ALA A 44 -0.81 8.86 -3.89
CA ALA A 44 -1.97 9.31 -3.11
C ALA A 44 -1.67 10.46 -2.12
N THR A 45 -0.41 10.60 -1.70
CA THR A 45 0.06 11.63 -0.76
C THR A 45 0.92 12.73 -1.45
N MET A 46 0.99 12.72 -2.78
CA MET A 46 1.75 13.64 -3.60
C MET A 46 0.80 14.60 -4.33
N SER A 47 1.24 15.80 -4.65
CA SER A 47 0.64 16.64 -5.67
C SER A 47 0.88 16.04 -7.07
N VAL A 48 0.17 16.51 -8.09
CA VAL A 48 0.38 16.07 -9.48
C VAL A 48 1.83 16.35 -9.93
N ARG A 49 2.40 17.49 -9.53
CA ARG A 49 3.80 17.84 -9.82
C ARG A 49 4.78 16.86 -9.16
N GLU A 50 4.62 16.59 -7.87
CA GLU A 50 5.49 15.64 -7.15
C GLU A 50 5.37 14.22 -7.72
N MET A 51 4.17 13.81 -8.15
CA MET A 51 3.96 12.53 -8.84
C MET A 51 4.73 12.49 -10.17
N THR A 52 4.68 13.56 -10.97
CA THR A 52 5.42 13.64 -12.24
C THR A 52 6.92 13.60 -11.99
N GLU A 53 7.42 14.34 -11.01
CA GLU A 53 8.83 14.33 -10.60
C GLU A 53 9.26 12.92 -10.11
N ALA A 54 8.39 12.23 -9.37
CA ALA A 54 8.67 10.86 -8.93
C ALA A 54 8.71 9.86 -10.09
N ILE A 55 7.83 9.99 -11.08
CA ILE A 55 7.86 9.17 -12.31
C ILE A 55 9.16 9.38 -13.06
N SER A 56 9.57 10.63 -13.29
CA SER A 56 10.86 10.96 -13.92
C SER A 56 12.02 10.38 -13.13
N GLY A 57 11.98 10.52 -11.79
CA GLY A 57 13.01 9.97 -10.92
C GLY A 57 13.13 8.45 -10.94
N VAL A 58 12.07 7.70 -11.25
CA VAL A 58 12.18 6.24 -11.49
C VAL A 58 12.90 5.98 -12.80
N ARG A 59 12.50 6.68 -13.88
CA ARG A 59 13.08 6.49 -15.21
C ARG A 59 14.57 6.84 -15.30
N GLU A 60 15.02 7.82 -14.52
CA GLU A 60 16.44 8.14 -14.39
C GLU A 60 17.28 7.01 -13.79
N ARG A 61 16.62 6.04 -13.13
CA ARG A 61 17.25 4.97 -12.37
C ARG A 61 17.10 3.59 -12.99
N THR A 62 16.06 3.38 -13.78
CA THR A 62 15.77 2.07 -14.39
C THR A 62 14.85 2.19 -15.59
N ASP A 63 15.05 1.31 -16.58
CA ASP A 63 14.14 1.08 -17.71
C ASP A 63 13.10 -0.01 -17.41
N ALA A 64 13.18 -0.65 -16.25
CA ALA A 64 12.27 -1.72 -15.86
C ALA A 64 10.84 -1.19 -15.64
N PRO A 65 9.80 -2.04 -15.84
CA PRO A 65 8.41 -1.63 -15.65
C PRO A 65 8.13 -1.28 -14.19
N PHE A 66 7.38 -0.20 -13.99
CA PHE A 66 6.92 0.25 -12.67
C PHE A 66 5.46 0.71 -12.72
N GLY A 67 4.88 0.89 -11.56
CA GLY A 67 3.51 1.35 -11.40
C GLY A 67 3.37 2.63 -10.59
N VAL A 68 2.18 3.22 -10.66
CA VAL A 68 1.76 4.35 -9.83
C VAL A 68 0.44 4.03 -9.16
N ASN A 69 0.38 4.24 -7.84
CA ASN A 69 -0.84 4.08 -7.05
C ASN A 69 -1.47 5.46 -6.80
N ILE A 70 -2.74 5.60 -7.18
CA ILE A 70 -3.53 6.82 -6.99
C ILE A 70 -4.80 6.57 -6.19
N ARG A 71 -5.38 7.64 -5.65
CA ARG A 71 -6.73 7.63 -5.09
C ARG A 71 -7.73 7.99 -6.18
N SER A 72 -8.68 7.10 -6.45
CA SER A 72 -9.71 7.33 -7.46
C SER A 72 -10.79 8.32 -7.02
N ASP A 73 -10.93 8.56 -5.71
CA ASP A 73 -11.86 9.53 -5.10
C ASP A 73 -11.27 10.94 -4.97
N ALA A 74 -10.00 11.16 -5.37
CA ALA A 74 -9.40 12.47 -5.40
C ALA A 74 -9.98 13.33 -6.54
N ASP A 75 -10.09 14.64 -6.32
CA ASP A 75 -10.63 15.59 -7.31
C ASP A 75 -9.75 15.62 -8.58
N ASP A 76 -8.45 15.43 -8.42
CA ASP A 76 -7.43 15.43 -9.48
C ASP A 76 -7.14 14.03 -10.07
N ALA A 77 -7.96 13.02 -9.74
CA ALA A 77 -7.72 11.64 -10.18
C ALA A 77 -7.68 11.50 -11.73
N ALA A 78 -8.52 12.23 -12.44
CA ALA A 78 -8.51 12.23 -13.90
C ALA A 78 -7.23 12.87 -14.48
N GLU A 79 -6.77 13.97 -13.90
CA GLU A 79 -5.51 14.62 -14.29
C GLU A 79 -4.31 13.68 -14.06
N ARG A 80 -4.28 12.98 -12.92
CA ARG A 80 -3.25 11.98 -12.60
C ARG A 80 -3.23 10.84 -13.62
N VAL A 81 -4.40 10.37 -14.04
CA VAL A 81 -4.52 9.34 -15.10
C VAL A 81 -3.91 9.84 -16.40
N GLU A 82 -4.20 11.09 -16.82
CA GLU A 82 -3.61 11.66 -18.03
C GLU A 82 -2.07 11.81 -17.92
N VAL A 83 -1.57 12.17 -16.75
CA VAL A 83 -0.11 12.19 -16.49
C VAL A 83 0.47 10.78 -16.64
N MET A 84 -0.14 9.77 -16.03
CA MET A 84 0.36 8.39 -16.11
C MET A 84 0.39 7.88 -17.56
N ILE A 85 -0.62 8.21 -18.35
CA ILE A 85 -0.69 7.86 -19.78
C ILE A 85 0.39 8.57 -20.57
N ARG A 86 0.50 9.90 -20.43
CA ARG A 86 1.50 10.71 -21.11
C ARG A 86 2.92 10.28 -20.79
N GLU A 87 3.16 9.98 -19.52
CA GLU A 87 4.44 9.50 -19.06
C GLU A 87 4.65 7.98 -19.32
N GLY A 88 3.75 7.26 -19.97
CA GLY A 88 3.90 5.85 -20.33
C GLY A 88 4.13 4.93 -19.13
N VAL A 89 3.46 5.21 -18.00
CA VAL A 89 3.50 4.34 -16.81
C VAL A 89 2.90 2.98 -17.15
N ARG A 90 3.59 1.89 -16.78
CA ARG A 90 3.17 0.54 -17.15
C ARG A 90 1.93 0.08 -16.38
N VAL A 91 1.83 0.40 -15.10
CA VAL A 91 0.79 -0.12 -14.20
C VAL A 91 0.12 1.01 -13.44
N ALA A 92 -1.21 1.05 -13.48
CA ALA A 92 -2.05 1.86 -12.59
C ALA A 92 -2.60 1.00 -11.45
N SER A 93 -2.25 1.33 -10.21
CA SER A 93 -2.82 0.76 -9.01
C SER A 93 -3.71 1.78 -8.30
N PHE A 94 -4.68 1.31 -7.52
CA PHE A 94 -5.65 2.17 -6.85
C PHE A 94 -5.72 1.89 -5.36
N ALA A 95 -5.59 2.94 -4.57
CA ALA A 95 -6.02 2.95 -3.18
C ALA A 95 -7.51 3.26 -3.14
N LEU A 96 -8.31 2.43 -2.50
CA LEU A 96 -9.76 2.44 -2.50
C LEU A 96 -10.37 1.98 -3.86
N ALA A 97 -11.71 1.87 -3.89
CA ALA A 97 -12.43 1.41 -5.09
C ALA A 97 -12.21 2.37 -6.27
N PRO A 98 -11.71 1.88 -7.40
CA PRO A 98 -11.54 2.72 -8.60
C PRO A 98 -12.90 3.17 -9.16
N ARG A 99 -12.89 4.22 -9.98
CA ARG A 99 -14.04 4.61 -10.81
C ARG A 99 -13.89 3.97 -12.19
N ARG A 100 -14.99 3.44 -12.73
CA ARG A 100 -14.98 2.72 -14.00
C ARG A 100 -14.40 3.56 -15.13
N GLU A 101 -14.74 4.84 -15.19
CA GLU A 101 -14.28 5.77 -16.24
C GLU A 101 -12.74 5.90 -16.25
N LEU A 102 -12.09 5.84 -15.07
CA LEU A 102 -10.64 5.89 -14.98
C LEU A 102 -10.00 4.57 -15.47
N ILE A 103 -10.64 3.43 -15.20
CA ILE A 103 -10.21 2.13 -15.70
C ILE A 103 -10.30 2.12 -17.22
N ASP A 104 -11.46 2.47 -17.77
CA ASP A 104 -11.72 2.49 -19.23
C ASP A 104 -10.70 3.39 -19.94
N ARG A 105 -10.40 4.56 -19.35
CA ARG A 105 -9.41 5.52 -19.89
C ARG A 105 -7.99 4.96 -19.91
N LEU A 106 -7.55 4.33 -18.82
CA LEU A 106 -6.22 3.73 -18.69
C LEU A 106 -6.06 2.54 -19.65
N LYS A 107 -7.05 1.66 -19.70
CA LYS A 107 -7.04 0.50 -20.61
C LYS A 107 -7.03 0.92 -22.08
N GLY A 108 -7.81 1.94 -22.44
CA GLY A 108 -7.80 2.50 -23.79
C GLY A 108 -6.43 3.06 -24.21
N ALA A 109 -5.55 3.35 -23.25
CA ALA A 109 -4.17 3.79 -23.48
C ALA A 109 -3.12 2.67 -23.30
N GLY A 110 -3.55 1.41 -23.05
CA GLY A 110 -2.65 0.26 -22.87
C GLY A 110 -1.96 0.19 -21.50
N VAL A 111 -2.45 0.94 -20.50
CA VAL A 111 -1.95 0.89 -19.13
C VAL A 111 -2.63 -0.26 -18.39
N VAL A 112 -1.85 -1.13 -17.79
CA VAL A 112 -2.33 -2.27 -16.98
C VAL A 112 -2.96 -1.76 -15.68
N THR A 113 -4.17 -2.22 -15.36
CA THR A 113 -4.94 -1.77 -14.22
C THR A 113 -5.00 -2.84 -13.13
N ILE A 114 -4.45 -2.54 -11.92
CA ILE A 114 -4.34 -3.48 -10.79
C ILE A 114 -4.83 -2.81 -9.50
N PRO A 115 -6.14 -2.76 -9.23
CA PRO A 115 -6.66 -2.25 -7.96
C PRO A 115 -6.39 -3.20 -6.79
N SER A 116 -6.31 -2.62 -5.57
CA SER A 116 -6.25 -3.38 -4.33
C SER A 116 -7.65 -3.57 -3.74
N VAL A 117 -7.97 -4.80 -3.32
CA VAL A 117 -9.25 -5.18 -2.75
C VAL A 117 -9.07 -5.98 -1.46
N GLY A 118 -10.02 -5.86 -0.52
CA GLY A 118 -10.00 -6.58 0.77
C GLY A 118 -11.22 -7.48 0.96
N ALA A 119 -12.00 -7.76 -0.10
CA ALA A 119 -13.16 -8.64 -0.03
C ALA A 119 -13.51 -9.21 -1.43
N ARG A 120 -14.08 -10.43 -1.45
CA ARG A 120 -14.52 -11.12 -2.67
C ARG A 120 -15.44 -10.23 -3.52
N ARG A 121 -16.49 -9.65 -2.93
CA ARG A 121 -17.44 -8.77 -3.67
C ARG A 121 -16.77 -7.58 -4.36
N HIS A 122 -15.65 -7.09 -3.80
CA HIS A 122 -14.89 -5.99 -4.41
C HIS A 122 -14.08 -6.48 -5.61
N ALA A 123 -13.52 -7.69 -5.54
CA ALA A 123 -12.83 -8.33 -6.66
C ALA A 123 -13.79 -8.59 -7.81
N GLU A 124 -14.94 -9.23 -7.55
CA GLU A 124 -16.00 -9.47 -8.53
C GLU A 124 -16.44 -8.17 -9.23
N LYS A 125 -16.64 -7.11 -8.44
CA LYS A 125 -17.04 -5.79 -8.96
C LYS A 125 -16.03 -5.19 -9.93
N VAL A 126 -14.74 -5.16 -9.55
CA VAL A 126 -13.71 -4.56 -10.40
C VAL A 126 -13.36 -5.45 -11.59
N ALA A 127 -13.43 -6.77 -11.44
CA ALA A 127 -13.30 -7.72 -12.55
C ALA A 127 -14.39 -7.49 -13.61
N ALA A 128 -15.65 -7.28 -13.21
CA ALA A 128 -16.75 -6.91 -14.10
C ALA A 128 -16.54 -5.55 -14.81
N TRP A 129 -15.66 -4.70 -14.29
CA TRP A 129 -15.25 -3.46 -14.96
C TRP A 129 -14.04 -3.66 -15.90
N GLY A 130 -13.55 -4.90 -16.00
CA GLY A 130 -12.51 -5.29 -16.92
C GLY A 130 -11.10 -4.88 -16.50
N VAL A 131 -10.79 -4.79 -15.21
CA VAL A 131 -9.40 -4.62 -14.73
C VAL A 131 -8.55 -5.83 -15.12
N ASP A 132 -7.23 -5.63 -15.24
CA ASP A 132 -6.34 -6.65 -15.78
C ASP A 132 -5.86 -7.65 -14.71
N ALA A 133 -5.81 -7.24 -13.45
CA ALA A 133 -5.52 -8.07 -12.28
C ALA A 133 -6.01 -7.40 -11.00
N VAL A 134 -5.97 -8.11 -9.86
CA VAL A 134 -6.28 -7.53 -8.55
C VAL A 134 -5.19 -7.88 -7.52
N ILE A 135 -4.86 -6.93 -6.63
CA ILE A 135 -4.13 -7.22 -5.39
C ILE A 135 -5.17 -7.50 -4.31
N VAL A 136 -5.12 -8.69 -3.71
CA VAL A 136 -6.04 -9.13 -2.66
C VAL A 136 -5.33 -9.07 -1.33
N GLN A 137 -5.73 -8.11 -0.48
CA GLN A 137 -5.11 -7.89 0.82
C GLN A 137 -5.96 -8.50 1.94
N GLY A 138 -5.40 -9.49 2.62
CA GLY A 138 -5.98 -10.07 3.83
C GLY A 138 -5.79 -9.22 5.09
N GLY A 139 -6.38 -9.67 6.19
CA GLY A 139 -6.42 -8.96 7.47
C GLY A 139 -5.05 -8.73 8.11
N GLU A 140 -4.02 -9.44 7.73
CA GLU A 140 -2.64 -9.29 8.20
C GLU A 140 -1.94 -8.06 7.60
N GLY A 141 -2.50 -7.48 6.53
CA GLY A 141 -1.94 -6.31 5.85
C GLY A 141 -1.93 -5.06 6.70
N GLY A 142 -0.92 -4.20 6.49
CA GLY A 142 -0.80 -2.89 7.12
C GLY A 142 -1.66 -1.83 6.45
N GLY A 143 -1.90 -0.73 7.15
CA GLY A 143 -2.79 0.32 6.66
C GLY A 143 -4.26 -0.09 6.71
N HIS A 144 -5.07 0.40 5.79
CA HIS A 144 -6.47 -0.01 5.70
C HIS A 144 -6.56 -1.52 5.46
N THR A 145 -7.30 -2.22 6.31
CA THR A 145 -7.38 -3.69 6.28
C THR A 145 -8.79 -4.19 6.55
N GLY A 146 -9.11 -5.37 6.00
CA GLY A 146 -10.34 -6.10 6.28
C GLY A 146 -10.17 -7.09 7.44
N PRO A 147 -11.25 -7.74 7.87
CA PRO A 147 -11.21 -8.71 8.98
C PRO A 147 -10.85 -10.13 8.53
N VAL A 148 -10.83 -10.42 7.22
CA VAL A 148 -10.65 -11.79 6.72
C VAL A 148 -9.17 -12.09 6.57
N ALA A 149 -8.72 -13.22 7.16
CA ALA A 149 -7.35 -13.69 7.03
C ALA A 149 -7.00 -14.00 5.56
N THR A 150 -5.75 -13.76 5.18
CA THR A 150 -5.24 -13.97 3.81
C THR A 150 -5.50 -15.40 3.33
N THR A 151 -5.29 -16.40 4.18
CA THR A 151 -5.50 -17.83 3.88
C THR A 151 -6.95 -18.20 3.55
N LEU A 152 -7.92 -17.41 4.01
CA LEU A 152 -9.34 -17.59 3.72
C LEU A 152 -9.80 -16.71 2.55
N LEU A 153 -9.25 -15.50 2.45
CA LEU A 153 -9.66 -14.53 1.43
C LEU A 153 -9.15 -14.90 0.03
N LEU A 154 -7.90 -15.39 -0.06
CA LEU A 154 -7.29 -15.70 -1.36
C LEU A 154 -8.07 -16.75 -2.16
N PRO A 155 -8.33 -17.98 -1.64
CA PRO A 155 -9.09 -18.96 -2.41
C PRO A 155 -10.51 -18.48 -2.75
N GLN A 156 -11.18 -17.75 -1.84
CA GLN A 156 -12.50 -17.16 -2.12
C GLN A 156 -12.49 -16.20 -3.31
N VAL A 157 -11.41 -15.44 -3.50
CA VAL A 157 -11.30 -14.49 -4.61
C VAL A 157 -10.84 -15.21 -5.87
N VAL A 158 -9.86 -16.10 -5.77
CA VAL A 158 -9.38 -16.90 -6.92
C VAL A 158 -10.52 -17.69 -7.57
N ASP A 159 -11.40 -18.29 -6.76
CA ASP A 159 -12.56 -19.04 -7.26
C ASP A 159 -13.68 -18.13 -7.84
N ALA A 160 -13.62 -16.83 -7.58
CA ALA A 160 -14.69 -15.89 -7.93
C ALA A 160 -14.40 -15.03 -9.17
N VAL A 161 -13.13 -14.98 -9.63
CA VAL A 161 -12.73 -14.11 -10.75
C VAL A 161 -11.78 -14.85 -11.71
N ASP A 162 -11.91 -14.58 -13.00
CA ASP A 162 -11.06 -15.17 -14.04
C ASP A 162 -9.78 -14.34 -14.33
N ILE A 163 -9.56 -13.23 -13.59
CA ILE A 163 -8.39 -12.37 -13.76
C ILE A 163 -7.28 -12.75 -12.76
N PRO A 164 -6.01 -12.47 -13.08
CA PRO A 164 -4.89 -12.74 -12.19
C PRO A 164 -5.05 -12.12 -10.80
N VAL A 165 -4.80 -12.90 -9.75
CA VAL A 165 -4.86 -12.49 -8.35
C VAL A 165 -3.46 -12.42 -7.78
N ILE A 166 -3.10 -11.29 -7.17
CA ILE A 166 -1.84 -11.05 -6.48
C ILE A 166 -2.12 -11.03 -4.98
N ALA A 167 -1.45 -11.87 -4.22
CA ALA A 167 -1.67 -12.03 -2.79
C ALA A 167 -0.97 -10.95 -1.97
N ALA A 168 -1.66 -10.31 -1.03
CA ALA A 168 -1.10 -9.30 -0.12
C ALA A 168 -1.57 -9.54 1.32
N GLY A 169 -0.74 -9.13 2.30
CA GLY A 169 -1.00 -9.35 3.72
C GLY A 169 -0.34 -10.63 4.23
N GLY A 170 0.65 -10.48 5.12
CA GLY A 170 1.34 -11.60 5.75
C GLY A 170 2.55 -12.15 4.99
N PHE A 171 2.91 -11.61 3.83
CA PHE A 171 4.02 -12.12 3.00
C PHE A 171 5.33 -11.36 3.27
N PHE A 172 6.46 -12.10 3.34
CA PHE A 172 7.79 -11.52 3.58
C PHE A 172 8.96 -12.39 3.09
N ASP A 173 8.74 -13.66 2.75
CA ASP A 173 9.76 -14.64 2.37
C ASP A 173 9.31 -15.58 1.23
N GLY A 174 10.19 -16.50 0.80
CA GLY A 174 9.91 -17.46 -0.28
C GLY A 174 8.86 -18.50 0.07
N ARG A 175 8.69 -18.84 1.35
CA ARG A 175 7.63 -19.76 1.79
C ARG A 175 6.27 -19.13 1.54
N GLY A 176 6.15 -17.82 1.82
CA GLY A 176 4.94 -17.05 1.55
C GLY A 176 4.61 -17.00 0.06
N LEU A 177 5.61 -16.82 -0.81
CA LEU A 177 5.41 -16.84 -2.27
C LEU A 177 4.85 -18.21 -2.72
N VAL A 178 5.45 -19.30 -2.29
CA VAL A 178 4.99 -20.66 -2.67
C VAL A 178 3.57 -20.93 -2.15
N ALA A 179 3.27 -20.53 -0.91
CA ALA A 179 1.93 -20.65 -0.36
C ALA A 179 0.89 -19.84 -1.15
N ALA A 180 1.21 -18.61 -1.55
CA ALA A 180 0.33 -17.78 -2.39
C ALA A 180 0.06 -18.44 -3.76
N LEU A 181 1.09 -19.00 -4.40
CA LEU A 181 0.95 -19.74 -5.66
C LEU A 181 0.08 -20.99 -5.47
N ALA A 182 0.23 -21.72 -4.36
CA ALA A 182 -0.60 -22.88 -4.02
C ALA A 182 -2.08 -22.51 -3.79
N TYR A 183 -2.38 -21.31 -3.31
CA TYR A 183 -3.75 -20.77 -3.25
C TYR A 183 -4.29 -20.29 -4.61
N GLY A 184 -3.52 -20.38 -5.69
CA GLY A 184 -3.93 -19.93 -7.03
C GLY A 184 -3.60 -18.47 -7.35
N ALA A 185 -2.90 -17.75 -6.48
CA ALA A 185 -2.39 -16.42 -6.80
C ALA A 185 -1.24 -16.49 -7.82
N CYS A 186 -1.00 -15.41 -8.55
CA CYS A 186 0.06 -15.31 -9.56
C CYS A 186 1.34 -14.60 -9.07
N GLY A 187 1.38 -14.20 -7.79
CA GLY A 187 2.50 -13.51 -7.16
C GLY A 187 2.11 -12.94 -5.80
N ILE A 188 3.06 -12.28 -5.15
CA ILE A 188 2.86 -11.64 -3.85
C ILE A 188 3.13 -10.15 -3.91
N ALA A 189 2.41 -9.40 -3.06
CA ALA A 189 2.61 -7.98 -2.85
C ALA A 189 2.94 -7.71 -1.38
N MET A 190 4.03 -7.00 -1.14
CA MET A 190 4.57 -6.72 0.19
C MET A 190 4.68 -5.23 0.44
N GLY A 191 4.25 -4.79 1.63
CA GLY A 191 4.40 -3.41 2.09
C GLY A 191 5.51 -3.32 3.14
N THR A 192 5.22 -3.72 4.38
CA THR A 192 6.13 -3.58 5.53
C THR A 192 7.50 -4.20 5.28
N ARG A 193 7.60 -5.33 4.55
CA ARG A 193 8.89 -5.91 4.20
C ARG A 193 9.74 -4.97 3.32
N PHE A 194 9.14 -4.30 2.32
CA PHE A 194 9.85 -3.31 1.50
C PHE A 194 10.10 -1.98 2.21
N LEU A 195 9.22 -1.57 3.14
CA LEU A 195 9.49 -0.43 4.02
C LEU A 195 10.80 -0.67 4.82
N LEU A 196 11.02 -1.90 5.27
CA LEU A 196 12.23 -2.33 5.99
C LEU A 196 13.32 -2.81 5.02
N THR A 197 13.69 -1.95 4.09
CA THR A 197 14.86 -2.12 3.21
C THR A 197 15.77 -0.90 3.32
N SER A 198 17.03 -1.06 2.94
CA SER A 198 18.00 0.04 2.86
C SER A 198 17.64 1.06 1.76
N ASP A 199 16.83 0.65 0.75
CA ASP A 199 16.37 1.51 -0.34
C ASP A 199 15.16 2.36 0.04
N SER A 200 14.45 2.02 1.11
CA SER A 200 13.37 2.85 1.65
C SER A 200 13.91 4.16 2.22
N SER A 201 13.24 5.27 1.90
CA SER A 201 13.59 6.60 2.41
C SER A 201 13.07 6.89 3.82
N VAL A 202 12.38 5.94 4.45
CA VAL A 202 11.95 6.06 5.85
C VAL A 202 13.16 6.28 6.75
N PRO A 203 13.15 7.24 7.68
CA PRO A 203 14.25 7.51 8.59
C PRO A 203 14.68 6.27 9.40
N ASP A 204 15.98 6.12 9.61
CA ASP A 204 16.53 4.93 10.28
C ASP A 204 16.02 4.78 11.73
N GLU A 205 15.74 5.88 12.42
CA GLU A 205 15.13 5.86 13.75
C GLU A 205 13.75 5.22 13.72
N VAL A 206 12.98 5.47 12.67
CA VAL A 206 11.65 4.86 12.46
C VAL A 206 11.79 3.39 12.11
N LYS A 207 12.72 3.03 11.21
CA LYS A 207 13.00 1.62 10.89
C LYS A 207 13.39 0.81 12.14
N LYS A 208 14.18 1.41 13.06
CA LYS A 208 14.52 0.78 14.35
C LYS A 208 13.27 0.51 15.21
N VAL A 209 12.29 1.42 15.21
CA VAL A 209 11.02 1.20 15.92
C VAL A 209 10.25 0.02 15.32
N TYR A 210 10.23 -0.09 13.99
CA TYR A 210 9.62 -1.26 13.32
C TYR A 210 10.34 -2.57 13.67
N LEU A 211 11.68 -2.61 13.61
CA LEU A 211 12.47 -3.80 13.94
C LEU A 211 12.36 -4.23 15.41
N ALA A 212 12.10 -3.28 16.30
CA ALA A 212 11.87 -3.56 17.72
C ALA A 212 10.41 -3.93 18.05
N ALA A 213 9.49 -3.78 17.08
CA ALA A 213 8.07 -4.01 17.32
C ALA A 213 7.71 -5.49 17.15
N ALA A 214 7.05 -6.06 18.15
CA ALA A 214 6.56 -7.44 18.12
C ALA A 214 5.10 -7.55 17.67
N ASP A 215 4.31 -6.46 17.72
CA ASP A 215 2.87 -6.51 17.57
C ASP A 215 2.28 -5.27 16.88
N THR A 216 1.09 -5.48 16.32
CA THR A 216 0.28 -4.45 15.68
C THR A 216 -1.12 -4.44 16.29
N LEU A 217 -1.84 -3.35 16.13
CA LEU A 217 -3.26 -3.33 16.43
C LEU A 217 -4.07 -2.75 15.27
N VAL A 218 -5.34 -3.14 15.18
CA VAL A 218 -6.29 -2.56 14.24
C VAL A 218 -7.12 -1.51 15.00
N THR A 219 -7.13 -0.30 14.49
CA THR A 219 -7.84 0.82 15.11
C THR A 219 -8.67 1.58 14.09
N THR A 220 -9.80 2.11 14.50
CA THR A 220 -10.60 3.07 13.73
C THR A 220 -10.34 4.52 14.15
N ARG A 221 -9.41 4.75 15.10
CA ARG A 221 -9.12 6.08 15.68
C ARG A 221 -8.28 6.97 14.77
N VAL A 222 -7.69 6.38 13.71
CA VAL A 222 -6.86 7.12 12.76
C VAL A 222 -7.75 7.94 11.81
N ASP A 223 -8.67 7.28 11.10
CA ASP A 223 -9.51 7.89 10.07
C ASP A 223 -10.96 7.37 10.01
N GLY A 224 -11.36 6.61 11.02
CA GLY A 224 -12.70 6.03 11.10
C GLY A 224 -12.87 4.70 10.36
N VAL A 225 -11.85 4.25 9.64
CA VAL A 225 -11.82 2.94 8.94
C VAL A 225 -10.82 2.02 9.65
N PRO A 226 -11.04 0.69 9.68
CA PRO A 226 -10.07 -0.24 10.26
C PRO A 226 -8.68 -0.07 9.64
N HIS A 227 -7.70 0.31 10.45
CA HIS A 227 -6.34 0.60 10.05
C HIS A 227 -5.36 -0.16 10.95
N ARG A 228 -4.53 -1.01 10.36
CA ARG A 228 -3.50 -1.75 11.10
C ARG A 228 -2.24 -0.91 11.20
N VAL A 229 -1.79 -0.72 12.43
CA VAL A 229 -0.63 0.12 12.79
C VAL A 229 0.23 -0.57 13.83
N LEU A 230 1.47 -0.12 13.99
CA LEU A 230 2.30 -0.53 15.13
C LEU A 230 1.61 -0.18 16.44
N ARG A 231 1.70 -1.10 17.40
CA ARG A 231 1.28 -0.84 18.79
C ARG A 231 2.34 0.01 19.47
N THR A 232 2.08 1.31 19.56
CA THR A 232 2.95 2.27 20.25
C THR A 232 2.24 2.93 21.41
N PRO A 233 2.96 3.49 22.41
CA PRO A 233 2.33 4.25 23.50
C PRO A 233 1.44 5.39 22.99
N PHE A 234 1.82 6.03 21.88
CA PHE A 234 1.02 7.06 21.23
C PHE A 234 -0.32 6.50 20.73
N VAL A 235 -0.30 5.40 19.97
CA VAL A 235 -1.51 4.76 19.45
C VAL A 235 -2.40 4.23 20.57
N GLU A 236 -1.82 3.63 21.61
CA GLU A 236 -2.58 3.20 22.80
C GLU A 236 -3.23 4.39 23.52
N SER A 237 -2.57 5.54 23.54
CA SER A 237 -3.16 6.77 24.11
C SER A 237 -4.36 7.26 23.29
N LEU A 238 -4.33 7.10 21.96
CA LEU A 238 -5.46 7.39 21.07
C LEU A 238 -6.65 6.47 21.37
N GLU A 239 -6.42 5.18 21.59
CA GLU A 239 -7.45 4.19 21.92
C GLU A 239 -8.15 4.53 23.26
N ARG A 240 -7.40 4.96 24.27
CA ARG A 240 -7.91 5.30 25.61
C ARG A 240 -8.58 6.68 25.66
N SER A 241 -8.41 7.54 24.65
CA SER A 241 -8.90 8.89 24.68
C SER A 241 -10.41 8.98 24.38
N ARG A 242 -11.21 9.48 25.37
CA ARG A 242 -12.59 9.89 25.14
C ARG A 242 -12.60 11.18 24.29
N LEU A 243 -13.71 11.43 23.56
CA LEU A 243 -13.94 12.53 22.61
C LEU A 243 -13.42 13.93 23.01
N LEU A 244 -13.36 14.24 24.31
CA LEU A 244 -12.85 15.52 24.82
C LEU A 244 -11.35 15.77 24.55
N ARG A 245 -10.53 14.73 24.43
CA ARG A 245 -9.10 14.87 24.09
C ARG A 245 -8.85 15.03 22.58
N ALA A 246 -9.80 14.62 21.74
CA ALA A 246 -9.72 14.87 20.29
C ALA A 246 -9.69 16.38 19.97
N VAL A 247 -10.39 17.21 20.76
CA VAL A 247 -10.39 18.67 20.63
C VAL A 247 -9.06 19.29 21.10
N VAL A 248 -8.49 18.78 22.20
CA VAL A 248 -7.17 19.22 22.71
C VAL A 248 -6.04 18.80 21.75
N ASN A 249 -6.13 17.59 21.20
CA ASN A 249 -5.21 17.12 20.17
C ASN A 249 -5.40 17.89 18.86
N GLY A 250 -6.62 18.33 18.51
CA GLY A 250 -6.89 19.22 17.38
C GLY A 250 -6.18 20.58 17.48
N ALA A 251 -6.07 21.14 18.68
CA ALA A 251 -5.32 22.39 18.90
C ALA A 251 -3.79 22.19 18.82
N ARG A 252 -3.28 21.08 19.33
CA ARG A 252 -1.89 20.64 19.15
C ARG A 252 -1.57 20.36 17.67
N PHE A 253 -2.53 19.80 16.99
CA PHE A 253 -2.49 19.44 15.59
C PHE A 253 -2.48 20.67 14.66
N LYS A 254 -3.28 21.71 14.95
CA LYS A 254 -3.23 23.00 14.26
C LYS A 254 -1.81 23.60 14.25
N ARG A 255 -1.04 23.37 15.30
CA ARG A 255 0.35 23.80 15.43
C ARG A 255 1.30 23.04 14.51
N LEU A 256 0.99 21.76 14.20
CA LEU A 256 1.81 20.89 13.36
C LEU A 256 1.42 20.95 11.87
N SER A 257 0.14 21.19 11.55
CA SER A 257 -0.37 21.15 10.16
C SER A 257 -0.27 22.47 9.41
N GLY A 258 -0.09 23.59 10.10
CA GLY A 258 -0.15 24.93 9.48
C GLY A 258 -1.51 25.31 8.87
N LEU A 259 -2.52 24.43 8.96
CA LEU A 259 -3.85 24.64 8.39
C LEU A 259 -4.71 25.56 9.27
N THR A 260 -5.52 26.43 8.65
CA THR A 260 -6.52 27.23 9.33
C THR A 260 -7.76 26.39 9.67
N TRP A 261 -8.52 26.76 10.71
CA TRP A 261 -9.79 26.12 11.05
C TRP A 261 -10.78 26.10 9.88
N ALA A 262 -10.78 27.14 9.04
CA ALA A 262 -11.63 27.21 7.84
C ALA A 262 -11.24 26.16 6.78
N GLN A 263 -9.95 25.91 6.60
CA GLN A 263 -9.44 24.87 5.72
C GLN A 263 -9.79 23.47 6.25
N MET A 264 -9.63 23.23 7.54
CA MET A 264 -10.00 21.96 8.20
C MET A 264 -11.50 21.67 8.09
N ILE A 265 -12.36 22.69 8.27
CA ILE A 265 -13.84 22.55 8.13
C ILE A 265 -14.23 22.29 6.66
N ARG A 266 -13.56 22.94 5.71
CA ARG A 266 -13.80 22.75 4.27
C ARG A 266 -13.43 21.34 3.83
N GLU A 267 -12.27 20.86 4.22
CA GLU A 267 -11.80 19.47 3.98
C GLU A 267 -12.77 18.46 4.64
N GLY A 268 -13.17 18.72 5.86
CA GLY A 268 -14.13 17.89 6.59
C GLY A 268 -15.51 17.82 5.95
N ARG A 269 -16.02 18.91 5.38
CA ARG A 269 -17.27 18.92 4.61
C ARG A 269 -17.14 18.12 3.31
N ARG A 270 -15.98 18.20 2.64
CA ARG A 270 -15.68 17.38 1.46
C ARG A 270 -15.68 15.88 1.76
N MET A 271 -15.06 15.48 2.86
CA MET A 271 -15.00 14.07 3.29
C MET A 271 -16.36 13.48 3.68
N ARG A 272 -17.32 14.31 4.07
CA ARG A 272 -18.71 13.89 4.38
C ARG A 272 -19.60 13.67 3.16
N HIS A 273 -19.27 14.22 2.01
CA HIS A 273 -20.10 14.05 0.81
C HIS A 273 -20.12 12.55 0.40
N GLY A 274 -21.27 11.90 0.64
CA GLY A 274 -21.50 10.49 0.29
C GLY A 274 -21.12 9.45 1.36
N ARG A 275 -20.75 9.87 2.59
CA ARG A 275 -20.45 8.95 3.71
C ARG A 275 -21.13 9.42 5.00
N GLU A 276 -21.72 8.50 5.77
CA GLU A 276 -22.27 8.76 7.12
C GLU A 276 -21.12 8.89 8.15
N LEU A 277 -20.27 9.90 8.03
CA LEU A 277 -19.21 10.17 8.99
C LEU A 277 -19.64 11.21 10.02
N THR A 278 -19.36 10.96 11.29
CA THR A 278 -19.51 11.98 12.35
C THR A 278 -18.43 13.05 12.20
N TRP A 279 -18.67 14.28 12.72
CA TRP A 279 -17.66 15.33 12.70
C TRP A 279 -16.36 14.95 13.40
N ALA A 280 -16.42 14.09 14.42
CA ALA A 280 -15.23 13.55 15.08
C ALA A 280 -14.40 12.66 14.14
N GLN A 281 -15.05 11.80 13.35
CA GLN A 281 -14.39 10.97 12.34
C GLN A 281 -13.79 11.80 11.20
N VAL A 282 -14.47 12.86 10.81
CA VAL A 282 -13.97 13.81 9.80
C VAL A 282 -12.70 14.52 10.27
N LEU A 283 -12.69 14.99 11.53
CA LEU A 283 -11.50 15.59 12.15
C LEU A 283 -10.36 14.57 12.29
N GLN A 284 -10.67 13.31 12.60
CA GLN A 284 -9.69 12.22 12.67
C GLN A 284 -9.11 11.90 11.28
N ALA A 285 -9.95 11.78 10.26
CA ALA A 285 -9.52 11.49 8.89
C ALA A 285 -8.62 12.61 8.30
N ALA A 286 -8.93 13.87 8.59
CA ALA A 286 -8.09 15.01 8.21
C ALA A 286 -6.71 14.99 8.87
N ASN A 287 -6.58 14.31 10.00
CA ASN A 287 -5.33 14.21 10.78
C ASN A 287 -4.41 13.08 10.28
N THR A 288 -4.95 12.06 9.63
CA THR A 288 -4.19 10.87 9.20
C THR A 288 -2.95 11.19 8.35
N PRO A 289 -3.03 12.03 7.29
CA PRO A 289 -1.86 12.34 6.49
C PRO A 289 -0.74 12.99 7.30
N VAL A 290 -1.08 13.84 8.28
CA VAL A 290 -0.08 14.53 9.10
C VAL A 290 0.55 13.61 10.12
N LEU A 291 -0.21 12.72 10.74
CA LEU A 291 0.32 11.73 11.69
C LEU A 291 1.24 10.71 10.99
N LEU A 292 0.88 10.28 9.78
CA LEU A 292 1.73 9.43 8.95
C LEU A 292 2.99 10.18 8.53
N ARG A 293 2.88 11.42 8.06
CA ARG A 293 4.03 12.24 7.65
C ARG A 293 4.99 12.48 8.81
N ALA A 294 4.45 12.83 10.00
CA ALA A 294 5.26 13.05 11.19
C ALA A 294 6.17 11.84 11.51
N ALA A 295 5.63 10.63 11.42
CA ALA A 295 6.43 9.41 11.61
C ALA A 295 7.32 9.12 10.38
N MET A 296 6.74 8.96 9.20
CA MET A 296 7.42 8.36 8.05
C MET A 296 8.40 9.30 7.33
N VAL A 297 8.22 10.62 7.47
CA VAL A 297 9.07 11.63 6.80
C VAL A 297 9.89 12.43 7.81
N GLU A 298 9.28 12.82 8.93
CA GLU A 298 9.91 13.71 9.93
C GLU A 298 10.61 12.94 11.06
N GLY A 299 10.55 11.59 11.05
CA GLY A 299 11.19 10.74 12.04
C GLY A 299 10.54 10.76 13.44
N ARG A 300 9.36 11.37 13.58
CA ARG A 300 8.66 11.57 14.86
C ARG A 300 7.80 10.35 15.23
N ALA A 301 8.43 9.21 15.47
CA ALA A 301 7.76 7.96 15.85
C ALA A 301 6.92 8.09 17.14
N ASP A 302 7.28 9.00 18.02
CA ASP A 302 6.59 9.31 19.29
C ASP A 302 5.27 10.05 19.12
N LEU A 303 5.07 10.72 17.99
CA LEU A 303 3.91 11.56 17.72
C LEU A 303 3.10 11.11 16.48
N GLY A 304 3.56 10.11 15.78
CA GLY A 304 3.00 9.66 14.51
C GLY A 304 2.35 8.29 14.59
N VAL A 305 1.61 7.99 13.55
CA VAL A 305 1.03 6.67 13.29
C VAL A 305 1.89 5.96 12.25
N MET A 306 2.24 4.72 12.52
CA MET A 306 3.08 3.89 11.67
C MET A 306 2.26 2.71 11.16
N ALA A 307 1.79 2.79 9.89
CA ALA A 307 1.07 1.70 9.24
C ALA A 307 1.99 0.48 9.10
N SER A 308 1.55 -0.69 9.57
CA SER A 308 2.35 -1.91 9.55
C SER A 308 1.49 -3.15 9.43
N GLY A 309 1.92 -4.13 8.63
CA GLY A 309 1.38 -5.48 8.64
C GLY A 309 1.91 -6.30 9.83
N GLN A 310 1.24 -7.39 10.14
CA GLN A 310 1.63 -8.31 11.23
C GLN A 310 3.01 -8.93 11.05
N VAL A 311 3.53 -8.96 9.82
CA VAL A 311 4.88 -9.45 9.51
C VAL A 311 5.98 -8.73 10.29
N VAL A 312 5.71 -7.53 10.83
CA VAL A 312 6.69 -6.78 11.62
C VAL A 312 7.26 -7.60 12.77
N GLY A 313 6.47 -8.47 13.38
CA GLY A 313 6.92 -9.33 14.49
C GLY A 313 7.92 -10.43 14.11
N VAL A 314 8.24 -10.59 12.81
CA VAL A 314 9.17 -11.62 12.30
C VAL A 314 10.27 -11.02 11.41
N LEU A 315 10.35 -9.69 11.32
CA LEU A 315 11.36 -8.98 10.53
C LEU A 315 12.45 -8.42 11.44
N ASP A 316 13.70 -8.76 11.17
CA ASP A 316 14.85 -8.43 12.00
C ASP A 316 16.04 -7.81 11.23
N ASP A 317 15.87 -7.61 9.90
CA ASP A 317 16.95 -7.11 9.03
C ASP A 317 16.50 -5.98 8.07
N LEU A 318 17.49 -5.32 7.46
CA LEU A 318 17.31 -4.22 6.50
C LEU A 318 18.09 -4.49 5.20
N PRO A 319 17.70 -5.50 4.40
CA PRO A 319 18.37 -5.78 3.14
C PRO A 319 18.08 -4.67 2.11
N SER A 320 18.84 -4.62 1.01
CA SER A 320 18.44 -3.91 -0.19
C SER A 320 17.24 -4.59 -0.87
N CYS A 321 16.54 -3.89 -1.76
CA CYS A 321 15.48 -4.50 -2.57
C CYS A 321 15.99 -5.68 -3.39
N ARG A 322 17.21 -5.60 -3.92
CA ARG A 322 17.85 -6.67 -4.68
C ARG A 322 18.07 -7.91 -3.81
N GLU A 323 18.74 -7.75 -2.67
CA GLU A 323 18.98 -8.86 -1.74
C GLU A 323 17.69 -9.50 -1.25
N LEU A 324 16.67 -8.69 -0.95
CA LEU A 324 15.35 -9.18 -0.56
C LEU A 324 14.70 -10.03 -1.64
N ILE A 325 14.63 -9.52 -2.86
CA ILE A 325 13.97 -10.22 -3.98
C ILE A 325 14.72 -11.50 -4.34
N GLU A 326 16.05 -11.45 -4.44
CA GLU A 326 16.87 -12.62 -4.73
C GLU A 326 16.71 -13.70 -3.65
N ARG A 327 16.70 -13.30 -2.37
CA ARG A 327 16.46 -14.21 -1.24
C ARG A 327 15.08 -14.85 -1.31
N VAL A 328 14.02 -14.08 -1.51
CA VAL A 328 12.64 -14.62 -1.64
C VAL A 328 12.55 -15.63 -2.78
N MET A 329 13.18 -15.34 -3.92
CA MET A 329 13.16 -16.25 -5.06
C MET A 329 13.95 -17.53 -4.80
N SER A 330 15.14 -17.45 -4.23
CA SER A 330 15.97 -18.63 -3.88
C SER A 330 15.29 -19.52 -2.84
N GLU A 331 14.69 -18.90 -1.81
CA GLU A 331 13.90 -19.63 -0.81
C GLU A 331 12.67 -20.32 -1.43
N ALA A 332 11.97 -19.64 -2.34
CA ALA A 332 10.82 -20.22 -3.04
C ALA A 332 11.21 -21.44 -3.90
N GLU A 333 12.33 -21.36 -4.61
CA GLU A 333 12.88 -22.49 -5.37
C GLU A 333 13.18 -23.68 -4.45
N THR A 334 13.87 -23.45 -3.35
CA THR A 334 14.18 -24.48 -2.33
C THR A 334 12.91 -25.13 -1.77
N VAL A 335 11.89 -24.34 -1.47
CA VAL A 335 10.59 -24.87 -0.96
C VAL A 335 9.90 -25.72 -2.02
N MET A 336 9.87 -25.26 -3.27
CA MET A 336 9.26 -26.04 -4.37
C MET A 336 10.00 -27.35 -4.64
N GLU A 337 11.33 -27.36 -4.58
CA GLU A 337 12.12 -28.58 -4.70
C GLU A 337 11.79 -29.58 -3.59
N ARG A 338 11.74 -29.09 -2.33
CA ARG A 338 11.36 -29.93 -1.18
C ARG A 338 9.95 -30.54 -1.30
N LEU A 339 9.00 -29.78 -1.85
CA LEU A 339 7.62 -30.26 -2.04
C LEU A 339 7.49 -31.25 -3.21
N ARG A 340 8.45 -31.28 -4.14
CA ARG A 340 8.52 -32.26 -5.25
C ARG A 340 9.29 -33.52 -4.89
N ALA A 341 10.12 -33.46 -3.85
CA ALA A 341 10.83 -34.63 -3.38
C ALA A 341 9.84 -35.68 -2.85
N PRO A 342 10.01 -36.99 -3.19
CA PRO A 342 9.12 -38.06 -2.76
C PRO A 342 9.15 -38.28 -1.25
#